data_e73c32731b1670624df7ec2e3ea00cef
#
_entry.id   e73c32731b1670624df7ec2e3ea00cef
#
_cell.length_a   1.000
_cell.length_b   1.000
_cell.length_c   1.000
_cell.angle_alpha   90.00
_cell.angle_beta   90.00
_cell.angle_gamma   90.00
#
_symmetry.space_group_name_H-M   'P 1'
#
loop_
_entity.id
_entity.type
_entity.pdbx_description
1 polymer ?
#
loop_
_entity_poly.entity_id
_entity_poly.type
_entity_poly.pdbx_seq_one_letter_code
_entity_poly.pdbx_strand_id
1 'polypeptide(L)'
;WCTPSRNLTKAYDAEGDTERKNASVVYDECGWSYHYPSDEYAFMHKFPTNVTPVYLMRLAEIRLLHAEALANTDDPGGAADIVDEIRGRAGIGKLTAAQRASADLMREAVLHERRLELAMEGFRWFDLMRYGDDYSKLFEICDGVNIKGSASYDSYFQTRRAMNDNRVLMPVPTSVLEDNTNIEQNLGY
;
A
#
# COMPACT_ATOMS: atom_id res chain seq x y z
N TRP A 1 10.76 4.18 12.50
CA TRP A 1 9.41 4.75 12.63
C TRP A 1 8.68 4.51 11.33
N CYS A 2 7.49 3.93 11.40
CA CYS A 2 6.66 3.70 10.21
C CYS A 2 5.53 4.73 10.24
N THR A 3 5.60 5.72 9.36
CA THR A 3 4.57 6.76 9.25
C THR A 3 3.66 6.46 8.06
N PRO A 4 2.34 6.43 8.24
CA PRO A 4 1.40 6.31 7.14
C PRO A 4 1.57 7.46 6.14
N SER A 5 1.48 7.15 4.85
CA SER A 5 1.47 8.20 3.84
C SER A 5 0.17 9.01 3.91
N ARG A 6 0.23 10.30 3.62
CA ARG A 6 -0.98 11.14 3.49
C ARG A 6 -1.94 10.62 2.42
N ASN A 7 -1.42 9.97 1.40
CA ASN A 7 -2.24 9.35 0.37
C ASN A 7 -3.12 8.21 0.95
N LEU A 8 -2.59 7.42 1.92
CA LEU A 8 -3.39 6.41 2.61
C LEU A 8 -4.48 7.05 3.48
N THR A 9 -4.14 8.08 4.26
CA THR A 9 -5.13 8.74 5.13
C THR A 9 -6.23 9.42 4.32
N LYS A 10 -5.90 10.08 3.20
CA LYS A 10 -6.88 10.62 2.25
C LYS A 10 -7.75 9.54 1.61
N ALA A 11 -7.21 8.34 1.36
CA ALA A 11 -7.99 7.24 0.81
C ALA A 11 -9.07 6.76 1.79
N TYR A 12 -8.76 6.66 3.08
CA TYR A 12 -9.76 6.41 4.12
C TYR A 12 -10.83 7.51 4.16
N ASP A 13 -10.42 8.78 4.11
CA ASP A 13 -11.34 9.91 4.15
C ASP A 13 -12.28 9.94 2.94
N ALA A 14 -11.77 9.62 1.75
CA ALA A 14 -12.56 9.55 0.52
C ALA A 14 -13.64 8.45 0.56
N GLU A 15 -13.38 7.36 1.28
CA GLU A 15 -14.34 6.28 1.50
C GLU A 15 -15.28 6.53 2.69
N GLY A 16 -15.01 7.54 3.51
CA GLY A 16 -15.69 7.74 4.79
C GLY A 16 -15.35 6.65 5.82
N ASP A 17 -14.22 5.99 5.66
CA ASP A 17 -13.78 4.84 6.45
C ASP A 17 -13.09 5.29 7.75
N THR A 18 -13.88 5.83 8.64
CA THR A 18 -13.41 6.38 9.91
C THR A 18 -12.95 5.29 10.87
N GLU A 19 -13.63 4.14 10.88
CA GLU A 19 -13.34 3.04 11.80
C GLU A 19 -11.94 2.45 11.54
N ARG A 20 -11.65 2.06 10.29
CA ARG A 20 -10.33 1.52 9.95
C ARG A 20 -9.23 2.58 10.01
N LYS A 21 -9.55 3.82 9.65
CA LYS A 21 -8.60 4.93 9.80
C LYS A 21 -8.16 5.09 11.25
N ASN A 22 -9.11 5.21 12.19
CA ASN A 22 -8.82 5.39 13.61
C ASN A 22 -8.12 4.17 14.23
N ALA A 23 -8.46 2.96 13.78
CA ALA A 23 -7.80 1.73 14.22
C ALA A 23 -6.36 1.61 13.68
N SER A 24 -6.03 2.29 12.59
CA SER A 24 -4.74 2.14 11.91
C SER A 24 -3.80 3.31 12.11
N VAL A 25 -4.33 4.51 12.33
CA VAL A 25 -3.58 5.77 12.31
C VAL A 25 -3.94 6.60 13.53
N VAL A 26 -2.92 7.12 14.21
CA VAL A 26 -3.05 8.14 15.25
C VAL A 26 -2.24 9.37 14.84
N TYR A 27 -2.74 10.54 15.16
CA TYR A 27 -2.01 11.79 14.97
C TYR A 27 -1.45 12.24 16.31
N ASP A 28 -0.19 12.67 16.30
CA ASP A 28 0.48 13.17 17.49
C ASP A 28 1.46 14.29 17.11
N GLU A 29 1.83 15.10 18.08
CA GLU A 29 2.81 16.17 17.87
C GLU A 29 4.22 15.61 17.64
N CYS A 30 4.91 16.16 16.65
CA CYS A 30 6.26 15.77 16.30
C CYS A 30 7.14 17.01 16.11
N GLY A 31 7.76 17.46 17.19
CA GLY A 31 8.63 18.64 17.17
C GLY A 31 10.03 18.43 16.57
N TRP A 32 10.44 17.19 16.34
CA TRP A 32 11.79 16.83 15.86
C TRP A 32 11.87 16.67 14.33
N SER A 33 10.75 16.66 13.63
CA SER A 33 10.69 16.52 12.18
C SER A 33 10.10 17.76 11.52
N TYR A 34 10.61 18.10 10.35
CA TYR A 34 10.20 19.28 9.59
C TYR A 34 9.36 18.92 8.36
N HIS A 35 8.97 17.65 8.21
CA HIS A 35 8.26 17.20 7.02
C HIS A 35 6.77 17.58 7.01
N TYR A 36 6.14 17.70 8.17
CA TYR A 36 4.74 18.12 8.34
C TYR A 36 4.67 19.21 9.40
N PRO A 37 3.57 19.99 9.47
CA PRO A 37 3.24 20.72 10.68
C PRO A 37 3.28 19.75 11.87
N SER A 38 3.72 20.23 13.04
CA SER A 38 3.98 19.37 14.20
C SER A 38 2.77 18.57 14.65
N ASP A 39 1.56 19.08 14.41
CA ASP A 39 0.27 18.49 14.76
C ASP A 39 -0.35 17.61 13.67
N GLU A 40 0.30 17.47 12.51
CA GLU A 40 -0.20 16.69 11.38
C GLU A 40 0.56 15.36 11.16
N TYR A 41 1.40 14.96 12.10
CA TYR A 41 2.14 13.70 11.96
C TYR A 41 1.24 12.52 12.23
N ALA A 42 1.09 11.68 11.21
CA ALA A 42 0.40 10.41 11.32
C ALA A 42 1.39 9.32 11.74
N PHE A 43 1.01 8.54 12.74
CA PHE A 43 1.77 7.39 13.23
C PHE A 43 0.94 6.12 13.07
N MET A 44 1.63 4.99 12.92
CA MET A 44 1.00 3.69 12.87
C MET A 44 0.41 3.35 14.25
N HIS A 45 -0.90 3.06 14.28
CA HIS A 45 -1.61 2.66 15.49
C HIS A 45 -2.02 1.18 15.49
N LYS A 46 -2.11 0.56 14.34
CA LYS A 46 -2.54 -0.85 14.19
C LYS A 46 -1.67 -1.84 14.98
N PHE A 47 -0.39 -1.52 15.17
CA PHE A 47 0.55 -2.27 16.00
C PHE A 47 1.15 -1.32 17.05
N PRO A 48 0.43 -1.04 18.14
CA PRO A 48 0.78 0.04 19.06
C PRO A 48 2.01 -0.24 19.92
N THR A 49 2.47 -1.49 19.96
CA THR A 49 3.63 -1.87 20.78
C THR A 49 4.58 -2.79 20.01
N ASN A 50 5.86 -2.80 20.41
CA ASN A 50 6.86 -3.69 19.84
C ASN A 50 6.71 -5.17 20.26
N VAL A 51 5.80 -5.46 21.17
CA VAL A 51 5.47 -6.83 21.60
C VAL A 51 4.16 -7.34 21.00
N THR A 52 3.50 -6.53 20.17
CA THR A 52 2.29 -6.96 19.47
C THR A 52 2.67 -8.03 18.44
N PRO A 53 2.02 -9.20 18.44
CA PRO A 53 2.26 -10.24 17.43
C PRO A 53 2.01 -9.69 16.02
N VAL A 54 2.93 -9.94 15.11
CA VAL A 54 2.75 -9.63 13.69
C VAL A 54 1.96 -10.75 13.04
N TYR A 55 0.86 -10.40 12.38
CA TYR A 55 0.08 -11.37 11.61
C TYR A 55 0.84 -11.75 10.35
N LEU A 56 1.14 -13.02 10.20
CA LEU A 56 1.69 -13.54 8.93
C LEU A 56 0.59 -13.68 7.87
N MET A 57 -0.62 -14.03 8.32
CA MET A 57 -1.79 -14.21 7.48
C MET A 57 -3.06 -14.07 8.32
N ARG A 58 -4.11 -13.52 7.75
CA ARG A 58 -5.43 -13.45 8.37
C ARG A 58 -6.55 -13.61 7.35
N LEU A 59 -7.75 -13.95 7.82
CA LEU A 59 -8.89 -14.28 6.96
C LEU A 59 -9.18 -13.18 5.92
N ALA A 60 -9.11 -11.91 6.30
CA ALA A 60 -9.38 -10.81 5.37
C ALA A 60 -8.39 -10.77 4.20
N GLU A 61 -7.09 -11.09 4.44
CA GLU A 61 -6.11 -11.21 3.37
C GLU A 61 -6.47 -12.33 2.40
N ILE A 62 -6.78 -13.53 2.91
CA ILE A 62 -7.18 -14.68 2.08
C ILE A 62 -8.45 -14.36 1.27
N ARG A 63 -9.43 -13.72 1.89
CA ARG A 63 -10.66 -13.30 1.21
C ARG A 63 -10.37 -12.32 0.08
N LEU A 64 -9.49 -11.35 0.32
CA LEU A 64 -9.11 -10.37 -0.70
C LEU A 64 -8.20 -10.95 -1.79
N LEU A 65 -7.34 -11.92 -1.49
CA LEU A 65 -6.64 -12.70 -2.53
C LEU A 65 -7.61 -13.51 -3.39
N HIS A 66 -8.64 -14.09 -2.77
CA HIS A 66 -9.71 -14.77 -3.51
C HIS A 66 -10.47 -13.79 -4.42
N ALA A 67 -10.83 -12.61 -3.90
CA ALA A 67 -11.45 -11.56 -4.72
C ALA A 67 -10.54 -11.11 -5.88
N GLU A 68 -9.24 -10.98 -5.65
CA GLU A 68 -8.25 -10.66 -6.70
C GLU A 68 -8.23 -11.76 -7.77
N ALA A 69 -8.24 -13.03 -7.38
CA ALA A 69 -8.29 -14.14 -8.32
C ALA A 69 -9.59 -14.14 -9.15
N LEU A 70 -10.74 -13.94 -8.53
CA LEU A 70 -12.04 -13.82 -9.21
C LEU A 70 -12.11 -12.62 -10.18
N ALA A 71 -11.54 -11.47 -9.78
CA ALA A 71 -11.47 -10.29 -10.65
C ALA A 71 -10.55 -10.47 -11.86
N ASN A 72 -9.60 -11.41 -11.79
CA ASN A 72 -8.69 -11.77 -12.89
C ASN A 72 -9.20 -12.96 -13.72
N THR A 73 -10.32 -13.55 -13.34
CA THR A 73 -11.03 -14.60 -14.07
C THR A 73 -12.37 -14.08 -14.55
N ASP A 74 -13.27 -14.95 -14.93
CA ASP A 74 -14.56 -14.58 -15.49
C ASP A 74 -15.65 -14.31 -14.42
N ASP A 75 -15.29 -14.08 -13.15
CA ASP A 75 -16.24 -13.83 -12.07
C ASP A 75 -16.00 -12.51 -11.29
N PRO A 76 -16.09 -11.35 -11.94
CA PRO A 76 -16.00 -10.07 -11.23
C PRO A 76 -17.16 -9.84 -10.23
N GLY A 77 -18.28 -10.53 -10.41
CA GLY A 77 -19.42 -10.48 -9.48
C GLY A 77 -19.07 -11.09 -8.13
N GLY A 78 -18.50 -12.30 -8.13
CA GLY A 78 -18.03 -12.95 -6.91
C GLY A 78 -16.93 -12.15 -6.22
N ALA A 79 -16.04 -11.48 -6.97
CA ALA A 79 -15.05 -10.55 -6.42
C ALA A 79 -15.74 -9.39 -5.68
N ALA A 80 -16.75 -8.78 -6.29
CA ALA A 80 -17.50 -7.67 -5.71
C ALA A 80 -18.22 -8.06 -4.41
N ASP A 81 -18.78 -9.26 -4.34
CA ASP A 81 -19.47 -9.75 -3.14
C ASP A 81 -18.51 -9.89 -1.95
N ILE A 82 -17.30 -10.37 -2.20
CA ILE A 82 -16.27 -10.49 -1.17
C ILE A 82 -15.82 -9.09 -0.69
N VAL A 83 -15.60 -8.18 -1.61
CA VAL A 83 -15.21 -6.81 -1.25
C VAL A 83 -16.33 -6.14 -0.44
N ASP A 84 -17.58 -6.29 -0.85
CA ASP A 84 -18.74 -5.75 -0.13
C ASP A 84 -18.90 -6.30 1.28
N GLU A 85 -18.58 -7.58 1.49
CA GLU A 85 -18.57 -8.20 2.82
C GLU A 85 -17.56 -7.50 3.74
N ILE A 86 -16.34 -7.26 3.24
CA ILE A 86 -15.27 -6.58 3.98
C ILE A 86 -15.64 -5.13 4.26
N ARG A 87 -16.16 -4.42 3.26
CA ARG A 87 -16.64 -3.04 3.38
C ARG A 87 -17.80 -2.92 4.38
N GLY A 88 -18.72 -3.88 4.37
CA GLY A 88 -19.82 -3.95 5.34
C GLY A 88 -19.34 -4.12 6.77
N ARG A 89 -18.31 -4.95 7.00
CA ARG A 89 -17.66 -5.10 8.30
C ARG A 89 -16.97 -3.79 8.75
N ALA A 90 -16.40 -3.05 7.82
CA ALA A 90 -15.78 -1.75 8.07
C ALA A 90 -16.80 -0.61 8.28
N GLY A 91 -18.10 -0.87 8.12
CA GLY A 91 -19.14 0.13 8.28
C GLY A 91 -19.27 1.11 7.11
N ILE A 92 -18.67 0.81 5.97
CA ILE A 92 -18.73 1.64 4.75
C ILE A 92 -19.66 1.04 3.69
N GLY A 93 -20.06 1.87 2.72
CA GLY A 93 -20.95 1.47 1.65
C GLY A 93 -20.38 0.41 0.72
N LYS A 94 -21.26 -0.31 0.03
CA LYS A 94 -20.89 -1.25 -1.03
C LYS A 94 -20.17 -0.54 -2.18
N LEU A 95 -19.48 -1.33 -2.99
CA LEU A 95 -18.92 -0.85 -4.25
C LEU A 95 -20.01 -0.22 -5.14
N THR A 96 -19.67 0.89 -5.76
CA THR A 96 -20.55 1.58 -6.71
C THR A 96 -20.70 0.81 -8.01
N ALA A 97 -21.77 1.10 -8.77
CA ALA A 97 -21.95 0.54 -10.11
C ALA A 97 -20.75 0.85 -11.04
N ALA A 98 -20.13 2.02 -10.89
CA ALA A 98 -18.96 2.40 -11.67
C ALA A 98 -17.75 1.50 -11.38
N GLN A 99 -17.49 1.17 -10.11
CA GLN A 99 -16.39 0.27 -9.72
C GLN A 99 -16.60 -1.17 -10.18
N ARG A 100 -17.84 -1.55 -10.47
CA ARG A 100 -18.23 -2.90 -10.96
C ARG A 100 -18.40 -2.97 -12.49
N ALA A 101 -18.19 -1.85 -13.21
CA ALA A 101 -18.55 -1.74 -14.62
C ALA A 101 -17.68 -2.58 -15.56
N SER A 102 -16.49 -2.97 -15.15
CA SER A 102 -15.58 -3.83 -15.94
C SER A 102 -14.68 -4.65 -15.03
N ALA A 103 -14.03 -5.69 -15.59
CA ALA A 103 -13.04 -6.49 -14.88
C ALA A 103 -11.83 -5.64 -14.43
N ASP A 104 -11.39 -4.69 -15.26
CA ASP A 104 -10.28 -3.78 -14.91
C ASP A 104 -10.64 -2.91 -13.70
N LEU A 105 -11.81 -2.29 -13.71
CA LEU A 105 -12.29 -1.47 -12.58
C LEU A 105 -12.50 -2.32 -11.33
N MET A 106 -12.91 -3.57 -11.49
CA MET A 106 -13.04 -4.48 -10.36
C MET A 106 -11.67 -4.85 -9.75
N ARG A 107 -10.66 -5.10 -10.59
CA ARG A 107 -9.27 -5.31 -10.13
C ARG A 107 -8.75 -4.09 -9.36
N GLU A 108 -8.99 -2.89 -9.86
CA GLU A 108 -8.65 -1.64 -9.17
C GLU A 108 -9.36 -1.54 -7.80
N ALA A 109 -10.65 -1.86 -7.76
CA ALA A 109 -11.45 -1.84 -6.53
C ALA A 109 -10.93 -2.84 -5.50
N VAL A 110 -10.57 -4.06 -5.91
CA VAL A 110 -9.95 -5.06 -5.03
C VAL A 110 -8.61 -4.57 -4.50
N LEU A 111 -7.74 -4.03 -5.36
CA LEU A 111 -6.45 -3.50 -4.96
C LEU A 111 -6.59 -2.32 -3.98
N HIS A 112 -7.57 -1.46 -4.20
CA HIS A 112 -7.91 -0.36 -3.30
C HIS A 112 -8.38 -0.87 -1.94
N GLU A 113 -9.29 -1.84 -1.92
CA GLU A 113 -9.79 -2.44 -0.68
C GLU A 113 -8.67 -3.16 0.09
N ARG A 114 -7.79 -3.90 -0.60
CA ARG A 114 -6.59 -4.50 0.00
C ARG A 114 -5.72 -3.44 0.67
N ARG A 115 -5.53 -2.30 0.01
CA ARG A 115 -4.75 -1.19 0.55
C ARG A 115 -5.30 -0.66 1.86
N LEU A 116 -6.62 -0.49 1.97
CA LEU A 116 -7.29 0.02 3.18
C LEU A 116 -7.33 -1.05 4.28
N GLU A 117 -7.76 -2.25 3.95
CA GLU A 117 -7.93 -3.34 4.91
C GLU A 117 -6.59 -3.82 5.50
N LEU A 118 -5.58 -3.98 4.65
CA LEU A 118 -4.28 -4.55 5.01
C LEU A 118 -3.19 -3.48 5.24
N ALA A 119 -3.61 -2.23 5.46
CA ALA A 119 -2.68 -1.15 5.72
C ALA A 119 -1.69 -1.52 6.83
N MET A 120 -0.40 -1.28 6.61
CA MET A 120 0.71 -1.52 7.54
C MET A 120 1.00 -3.00 7.87
N GLU A 121 0.37 -3.94 7.17
CA GLU A 121 0.62 -5.38 7.34
C GLU A 121 1.70 -5.93 6.39
N GLY A 122 2.37 -5.08 5.61
CA GLY A 122 3.49 -5.46 4.75
C GLY A 122 3.10 -5.92 3.34
N PHE A 123 1.80 -6.01 3.00
CA PHE A 123 1.34 -6.56 1.72
C PHE A 123 1.42 -5.60 0.54
N ARG A 124 1.38 -4.28 0.78
CA ARG A 124 1.22 -3.29 -0.29
C ARG A 124 2.27 -3.36 -1.40
N TRP A 125 3.53 -3.60 -1.05
CA TRP A 125 4.60 -3.76 -2.04
C TRP A 125 4.31 -4.92 -2.99
N PHE A 126 3.97 -6.07 -2.44
CA PHE A 126 3.68 -7.28 -3.22
C PHE A 126 2.41 -7.13 -4.06
N ASP A 127 1.40 -6.44 -3.54
CA ASP A 127 0.18 -6.14 -4.28
C ASP A 127 0.49 -5.31 -5.52
N LEU A 128 1.31 -4.28 -5.39
CA LEU A 128 1.70 -3.42 -6.51
C LEU A 128 2.59 -4.15 -7.52
N MET A 129 3.48 -5.02 -7.06
CA MET A 129 4.32 -5.83 -7.96
C MET A 129 3.51 -6.82 -8.80
N ARG A 130 2.38 -7.33 -8.30
CA ARG A 130 1.49 -8.22 -9.06
C ARG A 130 0.67 -7.49 -10.13
N TYR A 131 0.69 -6.17 -10.15
CA TYR A 131 -0.11 -5.36 -11.08
C TYR A 131 0.46 -5.30 -12.49
N GLY A 132 1.47 -6.12 -12.81
CA GLY A 132 2.11 -6.21 -14.11
C GLY A 132 3.31 -5.28 -14.25
N ASP A 133 3.74 -5.07 -15.51
CA ASP A 133 4.94 -4.30 -15.83
C ASP A 133 4.78 -2.78 -15.67
N ASP A 134 3.59 -2.30 -15.32
CA ASP A 134 3.35 -0.89 -15.05
C ASP A 134 3.63 -0.55 -13.58
N TYR A 135 4.89 -0.26 -13.29
CA TYR A 135 5.33 0.19 -11.97
C TYR A 135 4.93 1.64 -11.65
N SER A 136 4.16 2.30 -12.51
CA SER A 136 3.69 3.68 -12.26
C SER A 136 2.95 3.79 -10.94
N LYS A 137 2.20 2.76 -10.55
CA LYS A 137 1.49 2.71 -9.27
C LYS A 137 2.41 2.63 -8.03
N LEU A 138 3.64 2.16 -8.18
CA LEU A 138 4.66 2.26 -7.13
C LEU A 138 5.02 3.71 -6.83
N PHE A 139 4.92 4.58 -7.82
CA PHE A 139 5.23 6.01 -7.69
C PHE A 139 4.08 6.81 -7.11
N GLU A 140 2.84 6.34 -7.21
CA GLU A 140 1.69 6.94 -6.54
C GLU A 140 1.79 6.85 -5.01
N ILE A 141 2.58 5.89 -4.49
CA ILE A 141 2.87 5.78 -3.05
C ILE A 141 3.72 6.96 -2.57
N CYS A 142 4.59 7.46 -3.43
CA CYS A 142 5.35 8.66 -3.16
C CYS A 142 4.43 9.85 -3.42
N ASP A 143 3.50 10.06 -2.49
CA ASP A 143 2.68 11.25 -2.42
C ASP A 143 3.60 12.47 -2.56
N GLY A 144 3.52 13.14 -3.70
CA GLY A 144 4.28 14.35 -3.99
C GLY A 144 3.84 15.55 -3.15
N VAL A 145 3.44 15.32 -1.92
CA VAL A 145 3.11 16.38 -0.98
C VAL A 145 4.38 17.15 -0.69
N ASN A 146 4.43 18.32 -1.26
CA ASN A 146 5.44 19.31 -0.92
C ASN A 146 5.25 19.72 0.54
N ILE A 147 6.01 19.07 1.39
CA ILE A 147 5.99 19.30 2.80
C ILE A 147 6.94 20.44 3.05
N LYS A 148 6.38 21.61 3.30
CA LYS A 148 7.11 22.86 3.59
C LYS A 148 8.02 23.39 2.47
N GLY A 149 7.85 22.97 1.20
CA GLY A 149 8.55 23.57 0.06
C GLY A 149 10.08 23.51 0.14
N SER A 150 10.64 22.46 0.76
CA SER A 150 12.08 22.33 0.84
C SER A 150 12.65 21.65 -0.39
N ALA A 151 13.64 22.27 -1.03
CA ALA A 151 14.36 21.71 -2.18
C ALA A 151 15.01 20.34 -1.86
N SER A 152 15.41 20.10 -0.61
CA SER A 152 15.96 18.82 -0.16
C SER A 152 14.93 17.70 -0.14
N TYR A 153 13.66 18.03 0.09
CA TYR A 153 12.55 17.09 0.03
C TYR A 153 12.23 16.72 -1.42
N ASP A 154 12.16 17.70 -2.30
CA ASP A 154 11.95 17.48 -3.73
C ASP A 154 13.05 16.60 -4.33
N SER A 155 14.32 16.79 -3.92
CA SER A 155 15.42 15.96 -4.36
C SER A 155 15.32 14.50 -3.87
N TYR A 156 14.87 14.27 -2.65
CA TYR A 156 14.63 12.95 -2.09
C TYR A 156 13.51 12.20 -2.85
N PHE A 157 12.42 12.90 -3.16
CA PHE A 157 11.31 12.32 -3.96
C PHE A 157 11.71 12.07 -5.40
N GLN A 158 12.46 12.96 -6.01
CA GLN A 158 12.99 12.75 -7.35
C GLN A 158 13.93 11.56 -7.42
N THR A 159 14.76 11.35 -6.40
CA THR A 159 15.63 10.17 -6.31
C THR A 159 14.81 8.88 -6.14
N ARG A 160 13.70 8.90 -5.44
CA ARG A 160 12.79 7.74 -5.35
C ARG A 160 12.00 7.50 -6.64
N ARG A 161 11.64 8.55 -7.36
CA ARG A 161 11.04 8.46 -8.72
C ARG A 161 12.00 7.87 -9.76
N ALA A 162 13.30 7.88 -9.49
CA ALA A 162 14.30 7.20 -10.30
C ALA A 162 14.39 5.69 -10.04
N MET A 163 13.53 5.10 -9.20
CA MET A 163 13.32 3.66 -9.20
C MET A 163 12.67 3.29 -10.53
N ASN A 164 13.46 2.68 -11.37
CA ASN A 164 13.03 2.11 -12.65
C ASN A 164 12.75 0.61 -12.48
N ASP A 165 12.26 -0.02 -13.52
CA ASP A 165 11.94 -1.44 -13.58
C ASP A 165 13.10 -2.33 -13.09
N ASN A 166 14.34 -1.87 -13.26
CA ASN A 166 15.55 -2.59 -12.86
C ASN A 166 15.77 -2.68 -11.34
N ARG A 167 15.02 -1.92 -10.52
CA ARG A 167 15.15 -1.92 -9.05
C ARG A 167 13.98 -2.51 -8.31
N VAL A 168 13.10 -3.19 -9.01
CA VAL A 168 11.96 -3.91 -8.42
C VAL A 168 12.45 -5.13 -7.64
N LEU A 169 13.46 -5.80 -8.17
CA LEU A 169 14.13 -6.89 -7.46
C LEU A 169 15.20 -6.33 -6.52
N MET A 170 15.38 -6.98 -5.38
CA MET A 170 16.45 -6.65 -4.45
C MET A 170 17.80 -7.10 -5.02
N PRO A 171 18.92 -6.43 -4.67
CA PRO A 171 20.23 -6.88 -5.10
C PRO A 171 20.56 -8.26 -4.50
N VAL A 172 21.23 -9.08 -5.28
CA VAL A 172 21.86 -10.31 -4.75
C VAL A 172 23.02 -9.88 -3.83
N PRO A 173 23.10 -10.38 -2.59
CA PRO A 173 24.20 -10.06 -1.69
C PRO A 173 25.57 -10.39 -2.31
N THR A 174 26.55 -9.50 -2.11
CA THR A 174 27.89 -9.67 -2.68
C THR A 174 28.53 -11.01 -2.29
N SER A 175 28.36 -11.44 -1.04
CA SER A 175 28.85 -12.76 -0.58
C SER A 175 28.29 -13.92 -1.41
N VAL A 176 27.02 -13.86 -1.85
CA VAL A 176 26.42 -14.92 -2.67
C VAL A 176 27.02 -14.91 -4.08
N LEU A 177 27.30 -13.73 -4.64
CA LEU A 177 27.95 -13.61 -5.95
C LEU A 177 29.42 -14.08 -5.91
N GLU A 178 30.12 -13.83 -4.81
CA GLU A 178 31.49 -14.31 -4.60
C GLU A 178 31.56 -15.83 -4.44
N ASP A 179 30.58 -16.42 -3.73
CA ASP A 179 30.50 -17.85 -3.50
C ASP A 179 30.02 -18.65 -4.72
N ASN A 180 29.29 -18.02 -5.63
CA ASN A 180 28.73 -18.69 -6.80
C ASN A 180 28.81 -17.82 -8.07
N THR A 181 29.83 -18.07 -8.86
CA THR A 181 30.11 -17.34 -10.11
C THR A 181 29.10 -17.59 -11.24
N ASN A 182 28.14 -18.52 -11.07
CA ASN A 182 27.07 -18.76 -12.03
C ASN A 182 25.83 -17.89 -11.78
N ILE A 183 25.86 -17.07 -10.72
CA ILE A 183 24.77 -16.12 -10.42
C ILE A 183 25.21 -14.72 -10.87
N GLU A 184 24.35 -14.06 -11.62
CA GLU A 184 24.53 -12.68 -12.01
C GLU A 184 23.73 -11.74 -11.12
N GLN A 185 24.19 -10.49 -10.98
CA GLN A 185 23.50 -9.46 -10.23
C GLN A 185 22.18 -9.07 -10.96
N ASN A 186 21.16 -8.77 -10.20
CA ASN A 186 19.93 -8.20 -10.73
C ASN A 186 20.21 -6.87 -11.42
N LEU A 187 19.48 -6.59 -12.50
CA LEU A 187 19.61 -5.33 -13.25
C LEU A 187 19.40 -4.12 -12.32
N GLY A 188 20.26 -3.12 -12.47
CA GLY A 188 20.17 -1.87 -11.71
C GLY A 188 21.10 -1.77 -10.48
N TYR A 189 21.95 -2.79 -10.25
CA TYR A 189 22.92 -2.83 -9.16
C TYR A 189 24.34 -3.13 -9.64
#